data_aa89fd049cf3278cde64d17e7f21fb3e
#
_entry.id   aa89fd049cf3278cde64d17e7f21fb3e
#
_cell.length_a   1.000
_cell.length_b   1.000
_cell.length_c   1.000
_cell.angle_alpha   90.00
_cell.angle_beta   90.00
_cell.angle_gamma   90.00
#
_symmetry.space_group_name_H-M   'P 1'
#
loop_
_entity.id
_entity.type
_entity.pdbx_description
1 polymer ?
#
loop_
_entity_poly.entity_id
_entity_poly.type
_entity_poly.pdbx_seq_one_letter_code
_entity_poly.pdbx_strand_id
1 'polypeptide(L)'
;MERAATRLGAAVAIVALLGGVAAVYAVRASGAQHLRLVMTANNPTLGKKILVNRKGMTLYSLSVERKGKFTCTGACLTLWRPLTLAKGAVATGAAHLSVVKRPDGRRQVAFRGGPLYTFVQDKARGDVKGNGFKDVGVWHVAVLSGSAPAPPPTTTGGGYGGGYGP
;
A
#
# COMPACT_ATOMS: atom_id res chain seq x y z
N MET A 1 -8.57 -33.41 4.79
CA MET A 1 -7.45 -34.00 4.01
C MET A 1 -7.33 -33.22 2.72
N GLU A 2 -6.62 -32.10 2.73
CA GLU A 2 -6.41 -31.27 1.53
C GLU A 2 -4.97 -31.42 1.06
N ARG A 3 -4.84 -31.78 -0.22
CA ARG A 3 -3.56 -32.07 -0.86
C ARG A 3 -2.92 -30.76 -1.30
N ALA A 4 -1.76 -30.46 -0.74
CA ALA A 4 -0.88 -29.40 -1.22
C ALA A 4 -0.38 -29.74 -2.62
N ALA A 5 -0.75 -28.93 -3.63
CA ALA A 5 -0.25 -29.04 -4.98
C ALA A 5 1.11 -28.33 -5.07
N THR A 6 2.19 -29.10 -4.99
CA THR A 6 3.55 -28.64 -5.29
C THR A 6 3.69 -28.47 -6.80
N ARG A 7 3.77 -27.25 -7.30
CA ARG A 7 4.10 -26.98 -8.71
C ARG A 7 5.61 -27.13 -8.90
N LEU A 8 6.04 -28.28 -9.44
CA LEU A 8 7.39 -28.46 -9.98
C LEU A 8 7.50 -27.64 -11.27
N GLY A 9 8.37 -26.65 -11.28
CA GLY A 9 8.78 -25.94 -12.49
C GLY A 9 9.67 -26.87 -13.33
N ALA A 10 9.22 -27.24 -14.50
CA ALA A 10 9.98 -28.03 -15.46
C ALA A 10 11.16 -27.21 -15.99
N ALA A 11 12.38 -27.63 -15.69
CA ALA A 11 13.59 -27.13 -16.33
C ALA A 11 13.76 -27.91 -17.66
N VAL A 12 13.63 -27.23 -18.80
CA VAL A 12 13.95 -27.80 -20.11
C VAL A 12 15.48 -27.70 -20.31
N ALA A 13 16.16 -28.80 -20.25
CA ALA A 13 17.58 -28.92 -20.62
C ALA A 13 17.66 -29.25 -22.12
N ILE A 14 18.18 -28.35 -22.93
CA ILE A 14 18.54 -28.61 -24.31
C ILE A 14 19.99 -29.10 -24.35
N VAL A 15 20.19 -30.37 -24.65
CA VAL A 15 21.52 -30.96 -24.86
C VAL A 15 21.82 -30.90 -26.37
N ALA A 16 22.78 -30.04 -26.76
CA ALA A 16 23.34 -30.05 -28.09
C ALA A 16 24.63 -30.87 -28.09
N LEU A 17 24.62 -32.02 -28.72
CA LEU A 17 25.78 -32.88 -28.95
C LEU A 17 26.47 -32.50 -30.26
N LEU A 18 27.54 -31.71 -30.23
CA LEU A 18 28.61 -31.73 -31.25
C LEU A 18 29.88 -31.15 -30.61
N GLY A 19 30.82 -32.05 -30.32
CA GLY A 19 32.27 -31.80 -30.18
C GLY A 19 32.71 -30.81 -29.09
N GLY A 20 33.05 -31.28 -27.90
CA GLY A 20 33.93 -30.60 -26.97
C GLY A 20 33.38 -29.42 -26.19
N VAL A 21 33.15 -29.62 -24.89
CA VAL A 21 32.73 -28.68 -23.86
C VAL A 21 31.24 -28.34 -23.87
N ALA A 22 30.46 -29.16 -23.17
CA ALA A 22 29.04 -28.84 -22.87
C ALA A 22 28.97 -27.68 -21.88
N ALA A 23 28.81 -26.45 -22.37
CA ALA A 23 28.43 -25.32 -21.54
C ALA A 23 26.95 -25.44 -21.20
N VAL A 24 26.63 -25.86 -19.97
CA VAL A 24 25.27 -25.88 -19.46
C VAL A 24 24.87 -24.45 -19.12
N TYR A 25 24.17 -23.79 -20.03
CA TYR A 25 23.55 -22.49 -19.77
C TYR A 25 22.31 -22.72 -18.90
N ALA A 26 22.45 -22.61 -17.59
CA ALA A 26 21.31 -22.54 -16.68
C ALA A 26 20.60 -21.19 -16.90
N VAL A 27 19.54 -21.17 -17.70
CA VAL A 27 18.64 -20.02 -17.82
C VAL A 27 17.89 -19.95 -16.47
N ARG A 28 18.37 -19.08 -15.60
CA ARG A 28 17.59 -18.71 -14.40
C ARG A 28 16.40 -17.89 -14.88
N ALA A 29 15.23 -18.50 -14.86
CA ALA A 29 13.97 -17.78 -14.97
C ALA A 29 13.86 -16.85 -13.76
N SER A 30 14.17 -15.57 -13.96
CA SER A 30 13.94 -14.52 -12.96
C SER A 30 12.44 -14.28 -12.85
N GLY A 31 11.76 -15.17 -12.12
CA GLY A 31 10.36 -14.96 -11.76
C GLY A 31 10.23 -13.68 -10.92
N ALA A 32 9.32 -12.81 -11.31
CA ALA A 32 9.01 -11.61 -10.55
C ALA A 32 8.60 -12.01 -9.12
N GLN A 33 9.30 -11.48 -8.12
CA GLN A 33 8.98 -11.76 -6.73
C GLN A 33 7.76 -10.91 -6.32
N HIS A 34 6.65 -11.59 -6.03
CA HIS A 34 5.44 -10.97 -5.52
C HIS A 34 5.59 -10.74 -4.01
N LEU A 35 5.80 -9.49 -3.62
CA LEU A 35 5.97 -9.09 -2.23
C LEU A 35 4.69 -8.44 -1.70
N ARG A 36 4.08 -9.07 -0.69
CA ARG A 36 2.93 -8.47 0.00
C ARG A 36 3.41 -7.33 0.89
N LEU A 37 3.55 -6.14 0.31
CA LEU A 37 4.04 -4.93 0.99
C LEU A 37 2.93 -4.07 1.57
N VAL A 38 1.73 -4.17 1.00
CA VAL A 38 0.57 -3.40 1.42
C VAL A 38 -0.46 -4.35 2.02
N MET A 39 -0.96 -3.99 3.18
CA MET A 39 -2.04 -4.68 3.87
C MET A 39 -3.14 -3.68 4.21
N THR A 40 -4.27 -4.17 4.72
CA THR A 40 -5.38 -3.34 5.14
C THR A 40 -5.62 -3.51 6.63
N ALA A 41 -6.01 -2.44 7.31
CA ALA A 41 -6.41 -2.45 8.70
C ALA A 41 -7.64 -1.54 8.91
N ASN A 42 -8.50 -1.90 9.85
CA ASN A 42 -9.53 -0.98 10.33
C ASN A 42 -8.88 0.04 11.24
N ASN A 43 -9.13 1.31 11.00
CA ASN A 43 -8.65 2.40 11.84
C ASN A 43 -9.83 3.01 12.62
N PRO A 44 -9.90 2.84 13.95
CA PRO A 44 -11.01 3.33 14.75
C PRO A 44 -11.09 4.86 14.80
N THR A 45 -9.94 5.55 14.79
CA THR A 45 -9.89 7.02 14.82
C THR A 45 -10.54 7.64 13.57
N LEU A 46 -10.37 7.00 12.40
CA LEU A 46 -10.95 7.47 11.16
C LEU A 46 -12.28 6.80 10.81
N GLY A 47 -12.67 5.75 11.50
CA GLY A 47 -13.82 4.90 11.16
C GLY A 47 -13.70 4.27 9.76
N LYS A 48 -12.49 4.04 9.28
CA LYS A 48 -12.22 3.61 7.90
C LYS A 48 -11.24 2.45 7.82
N LYS A 49 -11.37 1.68 6.75
CA LYS A 49 -10.33 0.70 6.37
C LYS A 49 -9.23 1.43 5.61
N ILE A 50 -8.02 1.35 6.12
CA ILE A 50 -6.84 2.05 5.61
C ILE A 50 -5.80 1.08 5.07
N LEU A 51 -4.86 1.58 4.27
CA LEU A 51 -3.68 0.85 3.87
C LEU A 51 -2.58 0.99 4.92
N VAL A 52 -1.92 -0.12 5.20
CA VAL A 52 -0.76 -0.20 6.10
C VAL A 52 0.36 -0.99 5.45
N ASN A 53 1.59 -0.78 5.90
CA ASN A 53 2.72 -1.61 5.47
C ASN A 53 2.79 -2.92 6.27
N ARG A 54 3.79 -3.78 5.98
CA ARG A 54 4.00 -5.07 6.67
C ARG A 54 4.18 -4.97 8.18
N LYS A 55 4.62 -3.82 8.69
CA LYS A 55 4.75 -3.54 10.12
C LYS A 55 3.46 -3.02 10.75
N GLY A 56 2.40 -2.82 9.96
CA GLY A 56 1.13 -2.25 10.40
C GLY A 56 1.14 -0.72 10.49
N MET A 57 2.19 -0.05 9.97
CA MET A 57 2.28 1.40 9.95
C MET A 57 1.43 1.97 8.81
N THR A 58 0.74 3.06 9.09
CA THR A 58 -0.18 3.73 8.16
C THR A 58 0.54 4.21 6.90
N LEU A 59 -0.13 4.04 5.76
CA LEU A 59 0.34 4.52 4.47
C LEU A 59 -0.43 5.78 4.06
N TYR A 60 0.32 6.73 3.52
CA TYR A 60 -0.16 8.04 3.11
C TYR A 60 0.15 8.32 1.65
N SER A 61 -0.61 9.23 1.05
CA SER A 61 -0.30 9.84 -0.24
C SER A 61 -0.39 11.36 -0.14
N LEU A 62 0.44 12.04 -0.94
CA LEU A 62 0.45 13.51 -1.03
C LEU A 62 -0.52 13.97 -2.12
N SER A 63 -1.37 14.94 -1.82
CA SER A 63 -2.47 15.40 -2.69
C SER A 63 -2.02 15.85 -4.08
N VAL A 64 -0.83 16.46 -4.17
CA VAL A 64 -0.26 17.01 -5.41
C VAL A 64 0.55 16.00 -6.22
N GLU A 65 0.75 14.79 -5.70
CA GLU A 65 1.50 13.72 -6.39
C GLU A 65 0.57 12.72 -7.07
N ARG A 66 0.64 12.66 -8.41
CA ARG A 66 -0.12 11.72 -9.22
C ARG A 66 0.66 11.34 -10.47
N LYS A 67 0.47 10.11 -10.95
CA LYS A 67 0.97 9.63 -12.25
C LYS A 67 2.48 9.86 -12.46
N GLY A 68 3.30 9.63 -11.42
CA GLY A 68 4.75 9.80 -11.50
C GLY A 68 5.27 11.23 -11.32
N LYS A 69 4.40 12.21 -11.04
CA LYS A 69 4.81 13.53 -10.57
C LYS A 69 5.20 13.44 -9.09
N PHE A 70 6.40 13.88 -8.78
CA PHE A 70 6.93 13.87 -7.41
C PHE A 70 7.22 15.30 -6.94
N THR A 71 6.73 15.64 -5.76
CA THR A 71 6.99 16.89 -5.05
C THR A 71 7.78 16.62 -3.77
N CYS A 72 7.49 15.50 -3.10
CA CYS A 72 8.22 15.07 -1.91
C CYS A 72 9.58 14.48 -2.29
N THR A 73 10.61 15.35 -2.27
CA THR A 73 12.01 15.03 -2.52
C THR A 73 12.90 15.73 -1.49
N GLY A 74 14.20 15.46 -1.47
CA GLY A 74 15.15 16.13 -0.58
C GLY A 74 14.72 16.05 0.89
N ALA A 75 14.59 17.22 1.55
CA ALA A 75 14.25 17.34 2.97
C ALA A 75 12.89 16.73 3.34
N CYS A 76 11.91 16.71 2.41
CA CYS A 76 10.62 16.07 2.66
C CYS A 76 10.79 14.59 3.06
N LEU A 77 11.80 13.91 2.51
CA LEU A 77 12.05 12.49 2.79
C LEU A 77 12.59 12.21 4.20
N THR A 78 12.90 13.22 4.98
CA THR A 78 13.25 13.07 6.40
C THR A 78 12.02 12.74 7.24
N LEU A 79 10.86 13.30 6.88
CA LEU A 79 9.58 13.07 7.54
C LEU A 79 8.77 11.96 6.87
N TRP A 80 8.82 11.87 5.54
CA TRP A 80 8.01 10.99 4.73
C TRP A 80 8.87 9.94 4.04
N ARG A 81 8.72 8.69 4.47
CA ARG A 81 9.54 7.58 3.95
C ARG A 81 8.80 6.85 2.83
N PRO A 82 9.33 6.88 1.58
CA PRO A 82 8.70 6.19 0.46
C PRO A 82 8.61 4.67 0.70
N LEU A 83 7.48 4.07 0.33
CA LEU A 83 7.34 2.62 0.31
C LEU A 83 7.98 2.08 -0.98
N THR A 84 9.25 1.67 -0.90
CA THR A 84 10.04 1.26 -2.06
C THR A 84 10.06 -0.25 -2.30
N LEU A 85 10.40 -0.61 -3.54
CA LEU A 85 10.53 -1.99 -4.05
C LEU A 85 11.91 -2.24 -4.62
N ALA A 86 12.45 -3.43 -4.42
CA ALA A 86 13.62 -3.90 -5.14
C ALA A 86 13.35 -4.06 -6.65
N LYS A 87 14.42 -4.07 -7.46
CA LYS A 87 14.32 -4.31 -8.91
C LYS A 87 13.67 -5.69 -9.16
N GLY A 88 12.74 -5.75 -10.09
CA GLY A 88 12.04 -6.99 -10.46
C GLY A 88 10.89 -7.39 -9.53
N ALA A 89 10.79 -6.81 -8.32
CA ALA A 89 9.70 -7.13 -7.40
C ALA A 89 8.38 -6.47 -7.80
N VAL A 90 7.26 -7.11 -7.47
CA VAL A 90 5.89 -6.62 -7.66
C VAL A 90 5.22 -6.45 -6.31
N ALA A 91 4.58 -5.30 -6.09
CA ALA A 91 3.80 -5.06 -4.88
C ALA A 91 2.44 -5.74 -4.96
N THR A 92 2.09 -6.46 -3.90
CA THR A 92 0.76 -7.08 -3.76
C THR A 92 0.15 -6.73 -2.40
N GLY A 93 -1.15 -7.03 -2.24
CA GLY A 93 -1.86 -6.93 -0.96
C GLY A 93 -3.08 -6.02 -0.96
N ALA A 94 -3.26 -5.18 -1.96
CA ALA A 94 -4.49 -4.41 -2.20
C ALA A 94 -4.75 -4.26 -3.70
N ALA A 95 -5.99 -3.97 -4.07
CA ALA A 95 -6.33 -3.59 -5.44
C ALA A 95 -5.75 -2.20 -5.81
N HIS A 96 -5.63 -1.92 -7.10
CA HIS A 96 -5.15 -0.63 -7.63
C HIS A 96 -3.74 -0.22 -7.19
N LEU A 97 -2.89 -1.19 -6.85
CA LEU A 97 -1.46 -0.95 -6.65
C LEU A 97 -0.75 -0.87 -8.00
N SER A 98 0.22 0.02 -8.07
CA SER A 98 1.14 0.18 -9.19
C SER A 98 2.53 0.51 -8.68
N VAL A 99 3.51 0.58 -9.59
CA VAL A 99 4.87 0.97 -9.26
C VAL A 99 5.25 2.16 -10.12
N VAL A 100 5.76 3.20 -9.48
CA VAL A 100 6.25 4.42 -10.14
C VAL A 100 7.76 4.56 -9.91
N LYS A 101 8.47 5.08 -10.89
CA LYS A 101 9.89 5.36 -10.79
C LYS A 101 10.08 6.79 -10.27
N ARG A 102 10.80 6.93 -9.16
CA ARG A 102 11.16 8.21 -8.57
C ARG A 102 12.30 8.89 -9.35
N PRO A 103 12.47 10.23 -9.22
CA PRO A 103 13.61 10.93 -9.82
C PRO A 103 14.97 10.39 -9.38
N ASP A 104 15.07 9.86 -8.15
CA ASP A 104 16.27 9.22 -7.60
C ASP A 104 16.51 7.78 -8.09
N GLY A 105 15.72 7.32 -9.06
CA GLY A 105 15.81 5.99 -9.67
C GLY A 105 15.13 4.88 -8.89
N ARG A 106 14.75 5.09 -7.63
CA ARG A 106 14.05 4.08 -6.80
C ARG A 106 12.65 3.79 -7.36
N ARG A 107 12.21 2.56 -7.18
CA ARG A 107 10.85 2.12 -7.50
C ARG A 107 10.00 2.25 -6.25
N GLN A 108 8.88 2.96 -6.35
CA GLN A 108 7.96 3.20 -5.24
C GLN A 108 6.58 2.62 -5.53
N VAL A 109 5.97 2.03 -4.50
CA VAL A 109 4.58 1.57 -4.57
C VAL A 109 3.67 2.79 -4.62
N ALA A 110 2.67 2.73 -5.50
CA ALA A 110 1.60 3.72 -5.59
C ALA A 110 0.23 3.03 -5.47
N PHE A 111 -0.73 3.74 -4.93
CA PHE A 111 -2.13 3.33 -4.84
C PHE A 111 -2.99 4.36 -5.56
N ARG A 112 -3.81 3.90 -6.53
CA ARG A 112 -4.63 4.78 -7.38
C ARG A 112 -3.83 5.94 -7.98
N GLY A 113 -2.58 5.66 -8.38
CA GLY A 113 -1.67 6.63 -8.98
C GLY A 113 -0.98 7.59 -7.99
N GLY A 114 -1.30 7.54 -6.69
CA GLY A 114 -0.61 8.30 -5.64
C GLY A 114 0.52 7.49 -5.01
N PRO A 115 1.78 7.95 -5.04
CA PRO A 115 2.89 7.31 -4.35
C PRO A 115 2.61 7.14 -2.87
N LEU A 116 3.02 6.00 -2.28
CA LEU A 116 2.77 5.67 -0.88
C LEU A 116 3.99 5.93 -0.01
N TYR A 117 3.73 6.51 1.17
CA TYR A 117 4.72 6.88 2.18
C TYR A 117 4.29 6.42 3.56
N THR A 118 5.25 6.30 4.49
CA THR A 118 5.00 6.27 5.92
C THR A 118 5.44 7.59 6.56
N PHE A 119 4.83 7.96 7.68
CA PHE A 119 5.17 9.15 8.43
C PHE A 119 6.07 8.80 9.63
N VAL A 120 7.15 9.55 9.85
CA VAL A 120 8.14 9.22 10.89
C VAL A 120 7.62 9.42 12.32
N GLN A 121 6.58 10.25 12.49
CA GLN A 121 5.97 10.48 13.80
C GLN A 121 4.89 9.46 14.16
N ASP A 122 4.48 8.61 13.23
CA ASP A 122 3.69 7.42 13.57
C ASP A 122 4.62 6.42 14.26
N LYS A 123 4.37 6.11 15.53
CA LYS A 123 5.21 5.21 16.35
C LYS A 123 4.53 3.89 16.62
N ALA A 124 3.21 3.84 16.54
CA ALA A 124 2.40 2.65 16.81
C ALA A 124 1.51 2.30 15.62
N ARG A 125 1.07 1.03 15.58
CA ARG A 125 0.05 0.60 14.63
C ARG A 125 -1.23 1.38 14.87
N GLY A 126 -1.83 1.87 13.78
CA GLY A 126 -3.05 2.67 13.87
C GLY A 126 -2.84 4.16 14.09
N ASP A 127 -1.60 4.62 14.34
CA ASP A 127 -1.29 6.04 14.32
C ASP A 127 -1.63 6.63 12.94
N VAL A 128 -2.22 7.82 12.95
CA VAL A 128 -2.60 8.58 11.74
C VAL A 128 -2.22 10.06 11.86
N LYS A 129 -1.10 10.33 12.52
CA LYS A 129 -0.63 11.71 12.83
C LYS A 129 -0.29 12.52 11.59
N GLY A 130 -0.01 11.84 10.48
CA GLY A 130 0.24 12.47 9.19
C GLY A 130 -1.02 12.87 8.43
N ASN A 131 -2.22 12.48 8.90
CA ASN A 131 -3.45 12.80 8.18
C ASN A 131 -3.80 14.29 8.30
N GLY A 132 -3.92 14.97 7.15
CA GLY A 132 -4.15 16.40 7.11
C GLY A 132 -2.90 17.24 7.31
N PHE A 133 -1.72 16.63 7.47
CA PHE A 133 -0.46 17.37 7.57
C PHE A 133 -0.22 18.18 6.30
N LYS A 134 0.15 19.45 6.46
CA LYS A 134 0.37 20.41 5.37
C LYS A 134 1.83 20.85 5.34
N ASP A 135 2.48 20.61 4.21
CA ASP A 135 3.80 21.10 3.88
C ASP A 135 3.87 21.50 2.40
N VAL A 136 4.43 20.66 1.54
CA VAL A 136 4.45 20.84 0.06
C VAL A 136 3.12 20.48 -0.60
N GLY A 137 2.12 20.16 0.16
CA GLY A 137 0.76 19.76 -0.20
C GLY A 137 0.04 19.26 1.03
N VAL A 138 -1.08 18.54 0.85
CA VAL A 138 -1.82 17.93 1.96
C VAL A 138 -1.63 16.43 1.94
N TRP A 139 -1.23 15.87 3.06
CA TRP A 139 -1.07 14.44 3.25
C TRP A 139 -2.37 13.78 3.68
N HIS A 140 -2.70 12.69 3.07
CA HIS A 140 -3.91 11.92 3.38
C HIS A 140 -3.57 10.46 3.62
N VAL A 141 -4.21 9.87 4.61
CA VAL A 141 -4.19 8.41 4.78
C VAL A 141 -4.75 7.75 3.52
N ALA A 142 -4.06 6.73 3.03
CA ALA A 142 -4.53 5.94 1.91
C ALA A 142 -5.68 5.03 2.37
N VAL A 143 -6.91 5.37 2.00
CA VAL A 143 -8.12 4.64 2.40
C VAL A 143 -8.64 3.76 1.27
N LEU A 144 -9.17 2.58 1.62
CA LEU A 144 -9.98 1.79 0.71
C LEU A 144 -11.38 2.42 0.64
N SER A 145 -11.78 2.91 -0.54
CA SER A 145 -13.16 3.38 -0.73
C SER A 145 -14.13 2.22 -0.57
N GLY A 146 -15.12 2.36 0.29
CA GLY A 146 -16.14 1.34 0.51
C GLY A 146 -16.87 1.41 1.85
N SER A 147 -16.45 2.25 2.79
CA SER A 147 -17.28 2.54 3.96
C SER A 147 -17.72 3.99 3.88
N ALA A 148 -18.99 4.20 3.51
CA ALA A 148 -19.65 5.45 3.84
C ALA A 148 -19.49 5.68 5.35
N PRO A 149 -19.28 6.92 5.82
CA PRO A 149 -19.37 7.21 7.24
C PRO A 149 -20.70 6.66 7.76
N ALA A 150 -20.69 5.97 8.89
CA ALA A 150 -21.93 5.65 9.57
C ALA A 150 -22.70 6.98 9.78
N PRO A 151 -24.01 7.03 9.48
CA PRO A 151 -24.78 8.22 9.77
C PRO A 151 -24.63 8.53 11.26
N PRO A 152 -24.57 9.81 11.67
CA PRO A 152 -24.54 10.17 13.06
C PRO A 152 -25.73 9.51 13.77
N PRO A 153 -25.56 9.05 15.03
CA PRO A 153 -26.67 8.48 15.76
C PRO A 153 -27.83 9.47 15.77
N THR A 154 -28.96 9.08 15.19
CA THR A 154 -30.19 9.83 15.29
C THR A 154 -30.58 9.84 16.77
N THR A 155 -30.36 10.96 17.44
CA THR A 155 -30.93 11.22 18.74
C THR A 155 -32.44 11.27 18.55
N THR A 156 -33.12 10.17 18.84
CA THR A 156 -34.57 10.16 18.95
C THR A 156 -34.92 11.08 20.10
N GLY A 157 -35.30 12.31 19.79
CA GLY A 157 -35.83 13.25 20.74
C GLY A 157 -37.04 12.65 21.37
N GLY A 158 -36.91 12.28 22.65
CA GLY A 158 -38.05 11.89 23.49
C GLY A 158 -39.04 13.06 23.53
N GLY A 159 -40.19 12.88 22.89
CA GLY A 159 -41.29 13.82 22.98
C GLY A 159 -41.79 13.91 24.43
N TYR A 160 -41.59 15.07 25.05
CA TYR A 160 -42.28 15.42 26.27
C TYR A 160 -43.73 15.74 25.91
N GLY A 161 -44.62 14.75 26.09
CA GLY A 161 -46.06 14.96 26.10
C GLY A 161 -46.45 15.65 27.38
N GLY A 162 -46.51 16.97 27.43
CA GLY A 162 -47.17 17.74 28.48
C GLY A 162 -48.66 17.71 28.26
N GLY A 163 -49.38 16.83 28.94
CA GLY A 163 -50.81 16.86 29.05
C GLY A 163 -51.24 17.89 30.11
N TYR A 164 -51.82 19.00 29.70
CA TYR A 164 -52.64 19.82 30.59
C TYR A 164 -54.10 19.42 30.32
N GLY A 165 -54.74 18.77 31.31
CA GLY A 165 -56.17 18.58 31.40
C GLY A 165 -56.78 19.62 32.34
N PRO A 166 -58.10 19.92 32.22
CA PRO A 166 -58.79 21.03 32.91
C PRO A 166 -58.97 20.81 34.38
#